data_20574b04cdaa38a9e1f699d46dd6c2cd
#
_entry.id   20574b04cdaa38a9e1f699d46dd6c2cd
#
_cell.length_a   1.000
_cell.length_b   1.000
_cell.length_c   1.000
_cell.angle_alpha   90.00
_cell.angle_beta   90.00
_cell.angle_gamma   90.00
#
_symmetry.space_group_name_H-M   'P 1'
#
loop_
_entity.id
_entity.type
_entity.pdbx_description
1 polymer ?
#
loop_
_entity_poly.entity_id
_entity_poly.type
_entity_poly.pdbx_seq_one_letter_code
_entity_poly.pdbx_strand_id
1 'polypeptide(L)'
;AMCISYSGRCLLSNYFTGRDANQGACTHPCRWKYAVVEETRPGEYMPVYENERGTYIFNSKDLCMIEYIPELIDAGIDSLKIEGRMKTALYVATVARTYRKALDDYQKDPEIYRKNMPWYLDQISNCTYRQFTTGFFFGKPDENSQIYDSNTYVKEYTYLGIIGEEKDGLYRIEQRNKFSVGETIEIMKPDGRNIEVTVGKIVNEAGEEQESAPHPKQVLYIDLAGQADKYDIIRRKE
;
A
#
# COMPACT_ATOMS: atom_id res chain seq x y z
N ALA A 1 -7.36 -0.08 -4.96
CA ALA A 1 -7.87 1.20 -5.50
C ALA A 1 -9.27 1.01 -6.09
N MET A 2 -10.21 1.87 -5.74
CA MET A 2 -11.53 1.86 -6.35
C MET A 2 -11.41 2.12 -7.87
N CYS A 3 -12.08 1.30 -8.70
CA CYS A 3 -12.20 1.55 -10.13
C CYS A 3 -13.49 2.33 -10.38
N ILE A 4 -13.42 3.43 -11.14
CA ILE A 4 -14.59 4.23 -11.52
C ILE A 4 -15.39 3.62 -12.67
N SER A 5 -14.85 2.58 -13.29
CA SER A 5 -15.47 1.82 -14.37
C SER A 5 -15.60 0.35 -13.97
N TYR A 6 -16.07 -0.47 -14.88
CA TYR A 6 -16.06 -1.92 -14.68
C TYR A 6 -14.62 -2.41 -14.73
N SER A 7 -14.12 -2.97 -13.63
CA SER A 7 -12.70 -3.36 -13.46
C SER A 7 -12.27 -4.34 -14.57
N GLY A 8 -11.14 -4.03 -15.21
CA GLY A 8 -10.61 -4.78 -16.34
C GLY A 8 -11.36 -4.55 -17.68
N ARG A 9 -12.39 -3.72 -17.71
CA ARG A 9 -13.16 -3.44 -18.92
C ARG A 9 -13.04 -1.99 -19.42
N CYS A 10 -12.36 -1.15 -18.64
CA CYS A 10 -12.15 0.24 -18.99
C CYS A 10 -11.16 0.37 -20.16
N LEU A 11 -11.58 0.99 -21.25
CA LEU A 11 -10.75 1.24 -22.43
C LEU A 11 -9.89 2.50 -22.32
N LEU A 12 -10.09 3.31 -21.27
CA LEU A 12 -9.41 4.60 -21.13
C LEU A 12 -7.89 4.45 -21.04
N SER A 13 -7.41 3.41 -20.34
CA SER A 13 -5.98 3.12 -20.26
C SER A 13 -5.38 2.76 -21.61
N ASN A 14 -6.06 1.89 -22.37
CA ASN A 14 -5.61 1.53 -23.72
C ASN A 14 -5.62 2.76 -24.64
N TYR A 15 -6.70 3.52 -24.62
CA TYR A 15 -6.84 4.72 -25.46
C TYR A 15 -5.71 5.74 -25.24
N PHE A 16 -5.35 6.02 -23.98
CA PHE A 16 -4.30 7.01 -23.69
C PHE A 16 -2.87 6.45 -23.77
N THR A 17 -2.66 5.17 -23.52
CA THR A 17 -1.31 4.62 -23.30
C THR A 17 -1.00 3.33 -24.05
N GLY A 18 -1.95 2.78 -24.80
CA GLY A 18 -1.81 1.48 -25.44
C GLY A 18 -1.77 0.28 -24.47
N ARG A 19 -2.08 0.49 -23.18
CA ARG A 19 -2.01 -0.55 -22.16
C ARG A 19 -3.39 -1.04 -21.75
N ASP A 20 -3.62 -2.33 -21.89
CA ASP A 20 -4.90 -2.96 -21.63
C ASP A 20 -5.17 -3.20 -20.13
N ALA A 21 -6.29 -2.69 -19.65
CA ALA A 21 -6.72 -2.87 -18.28
C ALA A 21 -7.08 -4.33 -17.95
N ASN A 22 -7.59 -5.10 -18.91
CA ASN A 22 -7.93 -6.51 -18.74
C ASN A 22 -6.71 -7.44 -18.60
N GLN A 23 -5.52 -6.96 -19.00
CA GLN A 23 -4.25 -7.66 -18.84
C GLN A 23 -3.48 -7.21 -17.57
N GLY A 24 -4.15 -6.54 -16.65
CA GLY A 24 -3.52 -5.99 -15.45
C GLY A 24 -2.59 -4.80 -15.73
N ALA A 25 -2.61 -4.23 -16.95
CA ALA A 25 -1.71 -3.16 -17.38
C ALA A 25 -2.32 -1.75 -17.28
N CYS A 26 -3.40 -1.58 -16.50
CA CYS A 26 -4.05 -0.28 -16.32
C CYS A 26 -3.10 0.77 -15.76
N THR A 27 -3.01 1.92 -16.45
CA THR A 27 -2.18 3.07 -16.05
C THR A 27 -2.93 4.06 -15.15
N HIS A 28 -4.17 3.73 -14.77
CA HIS A 28 -5.04 4.55 -13.94
C HIS A 28 -5.26 5.98 -14.47
N PRO A 29 -5.60 6.18 -15.75
CA PRO A 29 -5.80 7.52 -16.28
C PRO A 29 -6.91 8.28 -15.57
N CYS A 30 -7.88 7.55 -14.97
CA CYS A 30 -8.90 8.15 -14.11
C CYS A 30 -8.37 8.86 -12.84
N ARG A 31 -7.06 8.83 -12.59
CA ARG A 31 -6.39 9.46 -11.46
C ARG A 31 -5.37 10.52 -11.88
N TRP A 32 -5.26 10.79 -13.16
CA TRP A 32 -4.38 11.83 -13.66
C TRP A 32 -5.01 13.21 -13.44
N LYS A 33 -4.18 14.23 -13.41
CA LYS A 33 -4.63 15.61 -13.53
C LYS A 33 -4.99 15.91 -14.97
N TYR A 34 -6.17 16.41 -15.17
CA TYR A 34 -6.65 16.86 -16.47
C TYR A 34 -6.84 18.37 -16.47
N ALA A 35 -6.74 18.95 -17.67
CA ALA A 35 -7.14 20.31 -17.94
C ALA A 35 -8.01 20.31 -19.20
N VAL A 36 -8.95 21.19 -19.26
CA VAL A 36 -9.75 21.46 -20.46
C VAL A 36 -9.03 22.51 -21.28
N VAL A 37 -8.95 22.27 -22.59
CA VAL A 37 -8.45 23.25 -23.56
C VAL A 37 -9.61 23.60 -24.47
N GLU A 38 -9.91 24.88 -24.57
CA GLU A 38 -10.91 25.39 -25.52
C GLU A 38 -10.29 25.41 -26.91
N GLU A 39 -11.03 24.93 -27.92
CA GLU A 39 -10.52 24.67 -29.26
C GLU A 39 -9.90 25.91 -29.92
N THR A 40 -10.48 27.08 -29.66
CA THR A 40 -9.98 28.35 -30.22
C THR A 40 -8.85 28.99 -29.41
N ARG A 41 -8.45 28.38 -28.28
CA ARG A 41 -7.38 28.83 -27.40
C ARG A 41 -6.34 27.73 -27.14
N PRO A 42 -5.66 27.27 -28.19
CA PRO A 42 -4.65 26.21 -28.01
C PRO A 42 -3.48 26.74 -27.14
N GLY A 43 -3.12 25.96 -26.10
CA GLY A 43 -2.04 26.31 -25.17
C GLY A 43 -2.53 26.97 -23.87
N GLU A 44 -3.78 27.35 -23.75
CA GLU A 44 -4.39 27.78 -22.49
C GLU A 44 -5.02 26.56 -21.78
N TYR A 45 -4.34 26.07 -20.74
CA TYR A 45 -4.81 24.94 -19.95
C TYR A 45 -5.69 25.42 -18.82
N MET A 46 -6.97 25.11 -18.89
CA MET A 46 -7.94 25.39 -17.83
C MET A 46 -8.02 24.17 -16.89
N PRO A 47 -7.49 24.25 -15.67
CA PRO A 47 -7.58 23.14 -14.74
C PRO A 47 -9.07 22.85 -14.44
N VAL A 48 -9.41 21.57 -14.45
CA VAL A 48 -10.75 21.15 -14.05
C VAL A 48 -10.73 21.03 -12.55
N TYR A 49 -11.36 22.00 -11.89
CA TYR A 49 -11.69 21.94 -10.46
C TYR A 49 -13.19 21.90 -10.34
N GLU A 50 -13.66 21.22 -9.33
CA GLU A 50 -15.01 21.41 -8.88
C GLU A 50 -15.08 21.43 -7.37
N ASN A 51 -15.93 22.24 -6.85
CA ASN A 51 -16.28 22.30 -5.45
C ASN A 51 -17.72 21.82 -5.30
N GLU A 52 -18.22 21.80 -4.14
CA GLU A 52 -19.52 21.42 -3.55
C GLU A 52 -20.65 20.91 -4.49
N ARG A 53 -20.52 20.88 -5.82
CA ARG A 53 -21.61 20.54 -6.75
C ARG A 53 -21.22 19.67 -7.95
N GLY A 54 -20.00 19.18 -7.98
CA GLY A 54 -19.58 18.12 -8.91
C GLY A 54 -18.76 18.58 -10.11
N THR A 55 -17.83 18.02 -10.51
CA THR A 55 -17.08 17.42 -11.59
C THR A 55 -15.59 17.38 -11.31
N TYR A 56 -15.13 16.89 -10.16
CA TYR A 56 -13.77 16.37 -10.08
C TYR A 56 -13.73 15.07 -10.84
N ILE A 57 -13.18 15.14 -12.03
CA ILE A 57 -12.99 13.95 -12.80
C ILE A 57 -11.86 13.17 -12.12
N PHE A 58 -12.21 12.23 -11.17
CA PHE A 58 -11.37 11.08 -10.87
C PHE A 58 -10.33 11.16 -9.74
N ASN A 59 -10.57 11.82 -8.66
CA ASN A 59 -9.71 11.71 -7.47
C ASN A 59 -10.34 10.85 -6.37
N SER A 60 -10.67 9.59 -6.69
CA SER A 60 -11.33 8.71 -5.73
C SER A 60 -10.44 8.29 -4.58
N LYS A 61 -11.05 8.13 -3.40
CA LYS A 61 -10.46 7.46 -2.24
C LYS A 61 -10.07 6.02 -2.56
N ASP A 62 -9.24 5.41 -1.73
CA ASP A 62 -8.90 4.00 -1.88
C ASP A 62 -10.04 3.11 -1.36
N LEU A 63 -10.36 2.04 -2.11
CA LEU A 63 -11.38 1.07 -1.69
C LEU A 63 -10.84 0.24 -0.52
N CYS A 64 -11.56 0.23 0.60
CA CYS A 64 -11.27 -0.61 1.75
C CYS A 64 -12.56 -1.28 2.25
N MET A 65 -12.54 -2.60 2.35
CA MET A 65 -13.67 -3.42 2.80
C MET A 65 -13.33 -4.21 4.07
N ILE A 66 -12.31 -3.79 4.82
CA ILE A 66 -11.85 -4.54 6.00
C ILE A 66 -12.91 -4.61 7.10
N GLU A 67 -13.78 -3.62 7.20
CA GLU A 67 -14.88 -3.57 8.17
C GLU A 67 -16.10 -4.40 7.75
N TYR A 68 -16.10 -4.92 6.53
CA TYR A 68 -17.23 -5.60 5.88
C TYR A 68 -16.89 -7.02 5.43
N ILE A 69 -15.93 -7.66 6.11
CA ILE A 69 -15.55 -9.06 5.86
C ILE A 69 -16.75 -10.00 6.03
N PRO A 70 -17.62 -9.84 7.08
CA PRO A 70 -18.82 -10.66 7.22
C PRO A 70 -19.71 -10.61 5.97
N GLU A 71 -20.02 -9.40 5.49
CA GLU A 71 -20.90 -9.18 4.34
C GLU A 71 -20.32 -9.78 3.05
N LEU A 72 -18.99 -9.73 2.88
CA LEU A 72 -18.32 -10.34 1.73
C LEU A 72 -18.41 -11.87 1.77
N ILE A 73 -18.27 -12.46 2.95
CA ILE A 73 -18.40 -13.91 3.16
C ILE A 73 -19.85 -14.35 2.94
N ASP A 74 -20.81 -13.64 3.53
CA ASP A 74 -22.25 -13.93 3.41
C ASP A 74 -22.74 -13.78 1.96
N ALA A 75 -22.13 -12.90 1.17
CA ALA A 75 -22.39 -12.77 -0.25
C ALA A 75 -21.78 -13.93 -1.08
N GLY A 76 -21.08 -14.89 -0.47
CA GLY A 76 -20.49 -16.04 -1.15
C GLY A 76 -19.26 -15.71 -1.98
N ILE A 77 -18.49 -14.71 -1.60
CA ILE A 77 -17.24 -14.33 -2.28
C ILE A 77 -16.09 -15.28 -1.85
N ASP A 78 -15.55 -16.01 -2.80
CA ASP A 78 -14.48 -17.00 -2.57
C ASP A 78 -13.08 -16.39 -2.50
N SER A 79 -12.85 -15.22 -3.10
CA SER A 79 -11.52 -14.64 -3.22
C SER A 79 -11.55 -13.12 -3.25
N LEU A 80 -10.63 -12.51 -2.51
CA LEU A 80 -10.42 -11.06 -2.47
C LEU A 80 -9.19 -10.68 -3.27
N LYS A 81 -9.36 -9.88 -4.32
CA LYS A 81 -8.25 -9.34 -5.10
C LYS A 81 -7.75 -8.04 -4.50
N ILE A 82 -6.47 -8.02 -4.12
CA ILE A 82 -5.78 -6.83 -3.64
C ILE A 82 -5.05 -6.18 -4.83
N GLU A 83 -5.33 -4.89 -5.08
CA GLU A 83 -4.62 -4.13 -6.12
C GLU A 83 -3.48 -3.34 -5.50
N GLY A 84 -2.27 -3.64 -5.91
CA GLY A 84 -1.07 -3.02 -5.38
C GLY A 84 0.06 -2.87 -6.40
N ARG A 85 -0.21 -3.03 -7.71
CA ARG A 85 0.83 -3.01 -8.76
C ARG A 85 1.69 -1.73 -8.74
N MET A 86 1.09 -0.58 -8.48
CA MET A 86 1.79 0.71 -8.40
C MET A 86 2.24 1.05 -6.98
N LYS A 87 2.10 0.13 -6.06
CA LYS A 87 2.47 0.29 -4.66
C LYS A 87 3.78 -0.45 -4.33
N THR A 88 4.33 -0.19 -3.16
CA THR A 88 5.53 -0.87 -2.65
C THR A 88 5.21 -2.27 -2.14
N ALA A 89 6.23 -3.12 -2.00
CA ALA A 89 6.08 -4.41 -1.33
C ALA A 89 5.57 -4.25 0.12
N LEU A 90 5.97 -3.19 0.82
CA LEU A 90 5.43 -2.86 2.15
C LEU A 90 3.90 -2.72 2.11
N TYR A 91 3.36 -1.97 1.14
CA TYR A 91 1.91 -1.82 0.99
C TYR A 91 1.22 -3.18 0.78
N VAL A 92 1.71 -3.95 -0.20
CA VAL A 92 1.09 -5.25 -0.54
C VAL A 92 1.12 -6.19 0.65
N ALA A 93 2.25 -6.30 1.32
CA ALA A 93 2.40 -7.18 2.48
C ALA A 93 1.54 -6.71 3.67
N THR A 94 1.50 -5.40 3.95
CA THR A 94 0.68 -4.86 5.03
C THR A 94 -0.80 -5.14 4.79
N VAL A 95 -1.31 -4.85 3.60
CA VAL A 95 -2.71 -5.09 3.26
C VAL A 95 -3.03 -6.58 3.26
N ALA A 96 -2.20 -7.41 2.60
CA ALA A 96 -2.44 -8.85 2.51
C ALA A 96 -2.46 -9.53 3.89
N ARG A 97 -1.47 -9.25 4.76
CA ARG A 97 -1.45 -9.85 6.10
C ARG A 97 -2.63 -9.37 6.97
N THR A 98 -3.03 -8.10 6.83
CA THR A 98 -4.13 -7.54 7.63
C THR A 98 -5.47 -8.16 7.23
N TYR A 99 -5.75 -8.28 5.93
CA TYR A 99 -6.95 -8.97 5.44
C TYR A 99 -6.92 -10.46 5.77
N ARG A 100 -5.77 -11.12 5.66
CA ARG A 100 -5.65 -12.53 6.04
C ARG A 100 -5.97 -12.74 7.52
N LYS A 101 -5.38 -11.90 8.39
CA LYS A 101 -5.67 -11.96 9.81
C LYS A 101 -7.15 -11.66 10.12
N ALA A 102 -7.75 -10.68 9.46
CA ALA A 102 -9.16 -10.35 9.66
C ALA A 102 -10.08 -11.52 9.27
N LEU A 103 -9.79 -12.20 8.16
CA LEU A 103 -10.50 -13.40 7.73
C LEU A 103 -10.33 -14.57 8.71
N ASP A 104 -9.10 -14.83 9.15
CA ASP A 104 -8.81 -15.91 10.11
C ASP A 104 -9.46 -15.66 11.47
N ASP A 105 -9.40 -14.42 11.96
CA ASP A 105 -10.04 -14.01 13.21
C ASP A 105 -11.57 -14.15 13.11
N TYR A 106 -12.19 -13.73 12.01
CA TYR A 106 -13.63 -13.88 11.80
C TYR A 106 -14.07 -15.35 11.70
N GLN A 107 -13.33 -16.18 10.98
CA GLN A 107 -13.60 -17.62 10.87
C GLN A 107 -13.47 -18.33 12.22
N LYS A 108 -12.54 -17.89 13.05
CA LYS A 108 -12.34 -18.44 14.38
C LYS A 108 -13.44 -18.03 15.35
N ASP A 109 -13.76 -16.75 15.42
CA ASP A 109 -14.79 -16.15 16.24
C ASP A 109 -15.08 -14.72 15.77
N PRO A 110 -16.31 -14.39 15.35
CA PRO A 110 -16.70 -13.04 14.95
C PRO A 110 -16.42 -11.97 16.02
N GLU A 111 -16.41 -12.31 17.31
CA GLU A 111 -16.09 -11.36 18.38
C GLU A 111 -14.59 -10.99 18.38
N ILE A 112 -13.70 -11.92 18.04
CA ILE A 112 -12.26 -11.63 17.89
C ILE A 112 -12.05 -10.64 16.76
N TYR A 113 -12.71 -10.84 15.62
CA TYR A 113 -12.67 -9.90 14.49
C TYR A 113 -13.13 -8.49 14.90
N ARG A 114 -14.29 -8.38 15.56
CA ARG A 114 -14.81 -7.08 16.03
C ARG A 114 -13.87 -6.40 17.01
N LYS A 115 -13.33 -7.14 17.96
CA LYS A 115 -12.38 -6.65 18.96
C LYS A 115 -11.08 -6.15 18.33
N ASN A 116 -10.62 -6.80 17.27
CA ASN A 116 -9.37 -6.47 16.59
C ASN A 116 -9.54 -5.40 15.50
N MET A 117 -10.73 -4.89 15.22
CA MET A 117 -10.99 -3.89 14.18
C MET A 117 -10.09 -2.65 14.29
N PRO A 118 -9.87 -2.04 15.46
CA PRO A 118 -8.96 -0.90 15.59
C PRO A 118 -7.53 -1.24 15.11
N TRP A 119 -7.05 -2.47 15.38
CA TRP A 119 -5.74 -2.92 14.91
C TRP A 119 -5.70 -3.06 13.38
N TYR A 120 -6.75 -3.62 12.75
CA TYR A 120 -6.77 -3.75 11.28
C TYR A 120 -6.74 -2.38 10.61
N LEU A 121 -7.54 -1.44 11.08
CA LEU A 121 -7.58 -0.08 10.54
C LEU A 121 -6.24 0.65 10.73
N ASP A 122 -5.63 0.52 11.91
CA ASP A 122 -4.29 1.04 12.18
C ASP A 122 -3.27 0.47 11.18
N GLN A 123 -3.21 -0.85 11.03
CA GLN A 123 -2.25 -1.48 10.13
C GLN A 123 -2.41 -1.04 8.67
N ILE A 124 -3.63 -0.90 8.17
CA ILE A 124 -3.88 -0.44 6.81
C ILE A 124 -3.47 1.03 6.65
N SER A 125 -3.68 1.87 7.67
CA SER A 125 -3.28 3.27 7.64
C SER A 125 -1.76 3.46 7.75
N ASN A 126 -1.01 2.46 8.20
CA ASN A 126 0.45 2.48 8.29
C ASN A 126 1.17 2.32 6.92
N CYS A 127 0.45 2.12 5.84
CA CYS A 127 1.03 2.10 4.49
C CYS A 127 0.59 3.33 3.68
N THR A 128 1.25 3.59 2.57
CA THR A 128 0.91 4.72 1.71
C THR A 128 -0.48 4.54 1.10
N TYR A 129 -1.46 5.31 1.57
CA TYR A 129 -2.86 5.23 1.16
C TYR A 129 -3.48 6.60 0.91
N ARG A 130 -4.63 6.61 0.25
CA ARG A 130 -5.59 7.72 0.25
C ARG A 130 -6.70 7.40 1.24
N GLN A 131 -7.45 8.39 1.68
CA GLN A 131 -8.64 8.14 2.50
C GLN A 131 -9.48 6.99 1.95
N PHE A 132 -10.22 6.30 2.80
CA PHE A 132 -10.95 5.08 2.43
C PHE A 132 -12.40 5.34 2.04
N THR A 133 -12.91 4.47 1.17
CA THR A 133 -14.31 4.37 0.77
C THR A 133 -14.67 2.91 0.53
N THR A 134 -15.96 2.58 0.65
CA THR A 134 -16.51 1.29 0.26
C THR A 134 -16.86 1.21 -1.24
N GLY A 135 -16.63 2.28 -2.00
CA GLY A 135 -16.91 2.33 -3.43
C GLY A 135 -18.40 2.12 -3.73
N PHE A 136 -18.70 1.15 -4.59
CA PHE A 136 -20.06 0.83 -5.04
C PHE A 136 -20.73 -0.29 -4.23
N PHE A 137 -20.11 -0.81 -3.18
CA PHE A 137 -20.63 -1.99 -2.46
C PHE A 137 -21.98 -1.74 -1.77
N PHE A 138 -22.19 -0.54 -1.26
CA PHE A 138 -23.44 -0.18 -0.55
C PHE A 138 -24.30 0.82 -1.32
N GLY A 139 -24.05 0.99 -2.60
CA GLY A 139 -24.81 1.89 -3.45
C GLY A 139 -23.93 2.77 -4.33
N LYS A 140 -24.55 3.76 -4.97
CA LYS A 140 -23.82 4.72 -5.80
C LYS A 140 -22.93 5.60 -4.93
N PRO A 141 -21.63 5.71 -5.22
CA PRO A 141 -20.76 6.62 -4.51
C PRO A 141 -21.21 8.07 -4.63
N ASP A 142 -21.13 8.77 -3.52
CA ASP A 142 -21.43 10.20 -3.42
C ASP A 142 -20.13 11.05 -3.44
N GLU A 143 -20.28 12.33 -3.17
CA GLU A 143 -19.18 13.29 -3.05
C GLU A 143 -18.13 12.88 -2.02
N ASN A 144 -18.51 12.21 -0.93
CA ASN A 144 -17.59 11.74 0.11
C ASN A 144 -16.65 10.62 -0.36
N SER A 145 -16.89 10.04 -1.52
CA SER A 145 -16.04 9.00 -2.13
C SER A 145 -14.85 9.58 -2.90
N GLN A 146 -14.73 10.89 -2.98
CA GLN A 146 -13.67 11.62 -3.69
C GLN A 146 -12.81 12.44 -2.71
N ILE A 147 -11.62 12.83 -3.15
CA ILE A 147 -10.72 13.73 -2.44
C ILE A 147 -10.65 15.03 -3.24
N TYR A 148 -11.08 16.13 -2.61
CA TYR A 148 -11.19 17.43 -3.28
C TYR A 148 -10.04 18.39 -2.95
N ASP A 149 -9.44 18.25 -1.78
CA ASP A 149 -8.52 19.22 -1.18
C ASP A 149 -7.03 18.86 -1.35
N SER A 150 -6.70 17.59 -1.60
CA SER A 150 -5.31 17.22 -1.84
C SER A 150 -5.16 15.93 -2.66
N ASN A 151 -4.03 15.84 -3.39
CA ASN A 151 -3.58 14.58 -4.01
C ASN A 151 -2.57 13.83 -3.11
N THR A 152 -2.47 14.23 -1.84
CA THR A 152 -1.43 13.76 -0.93
C THR A 152 -1.75 12.37 -0.43
N TYR A 153 -0.83 11.45 -0.64
CA TYR A 153 -0.84 10.17 0.05
C TYR A 153 -0.37 10.37 1.49
N VAL A 154 -1.06 9.75 2.42
CA VAL A 154 -0.58 9.63 3.80
C VAL A 154 0.51 8.57 3.82
N LYS A 155 1.62 8.84 4.49
CA LYS A 155 2.74 7.94 4.66
C LYS A 155 3.20 8.01 6.11
N GLU A 156 3.01 6.94 6.84
CA GLU A 156 3.43 6.85 8.24
C GLU A 156 4.69 6.01 8.44
N TYR A 157 5.04 5.15 7.46
CA TYR A 157 6.21 4.30 7.52
C TYR A 157 7.03 4.34 6.24
N THR A 158 8.34 4.35 6.40
CA THR A 158 9.29 4.15 5.31
C THR A 158 9.66 2.68 5.18
N TYR A 159 9.50 2.14 3.97
CA TYR A 159 9.93 0.80 3.61
C TYR A 159 11.45 0.72 3.50
N LEU A 160 12.11 -0.06 4.36
CA LEU A 160 13.56 -0.17 4.41
C LEU A 160 14.12 -1.35 3.62
N GLY A 161 13.41 -2.49 3.60
CA GLY A 161 13.85 -3.65 2.84
C GLY A 161 13.12 -4.94 3.18
N ILE A 162 13.52 -6.02 2.51
CA ILE A 162 13.06 -7.40 2.76
C ILE A 162 14.24 -8.21 3.28
N ILE A 163 13.98 -9.02 4.29
CA ILE A 163 14.94 -9.95 4.90
C ILE A 163 15.10 -11.17 3.98
N GLY A 164 16.34 -11.50 3.68
CA GLY A 164 16.74 -12.72 2.97
C GLY A 164 17.20 -13.82 3.92
N GLU A 165 18.22 -14.56 3.50
CA GLU A 165 18.81 -15.65 4.30
C GLU A 165 19.62 -15.09 5.47
N GLU A 166 19.61 -15.82 6.58
CA GLU A 166 20.51 -15.61 7.69
C GLU A 166 21.84 -16.32 7.44
N LYS A 167 22.93 -15.66 7.75
CA LYS A 167 24.28 -16.22 7.71
C LYS A 167 25.13 -15.65 8.84
N ASP A 168 25.69 -16.53 9.65
CA ASP A 168 26.58 -16.16 10.76
C ASP A 168 25.99 -15.12 11.72
N GLY A 169 24.68 -15.21 12.00
CA GLY A 169 23.93 -14.30 12.87
C GLY A 169 23.54 -12.97 12.21
N LEU A 170 23.88 -12.76 10.95
CA LEU A 170 23.49 -11.60 10.17
C LEU A 170 22.44 -11.95 9.13
N TYR A 171 21.51 -11.05 8.91
CA TYR A 171 20.44 -11.20 7.93
C TYR A 171 20.77 -10.46 6.64
N ARG A 172 20.76 -11.20 5.52
CA ARG A 172 20.84 -10.57 4.22
C ARG A 172 19.62 -9.69 4.00
N ILE A 173 19.83 -8.48 3.50
CA ILE A 173 18.76 -7.55 3.17
C ILE A 173 18.94 -6.99 1.76
N GLU A 174 17.83 -6.84 1.02
CA GLU A 174 17.77 -5.99 -0.16
C GLU A 174 17.21 -4.63 0.26
N GLN A 175 18.11 -3.66 0.39
CA GLN A 175 17.83 -2.33 0.91
C GLN A 175 16.97 -1.52 -0.07
N ARG A 176 16.04 -0.72 0.44
CA ARG A 176 15.14 0.15 -0.34
C ARG A 176 15.27 1.63 0.02
N ASN A 177 15.43 1.94 1.28
CA ASN A 177 15.64 3.30 1.76
C ASN A 177 16.75 3.30 2.80
N LYS A 178 17.37 4.47 2.98
CA LYS A 178 18.49 4.65 3.90
C LYS A 178 18.08 4.37 5.35
N PHE A 179 18.97 3.67 6.08
CA PHE A 179 18.96 3.52 7.53
C PHE A 179 20.41 3.37 8.03
N SER A 180 20.62 3.47 9.33
CA SER A 180 21.94 3.48 9.95
C SER A 180 22.03 2.54 11.14
N VAL A 181 23.24 2.18 11.53
CA VAL A 181 23.52 1.51 12.79
C VAL A 181 22.99 2.36 13.95
N GLY A 182 22.40 1.72 14.95
CA GLY A 182 21.79 2.37 16.11
C GLY A 182 20.37 2.90 15.89
N GLU A 183 19.83 2.90 14.65
CA GLU A 183 18.45 3.25 14.42
C GLU A 183 17.50 2.17 14.95
N THR A 184 16.39 2.58 15.54
CA THR A 184 15.28 1.68 15.87
C THR A 184 14.38 1.54 14.64
N ILE A 185 14.19 0.30 14.22
CA ILE A 185 13.35 -0.08 13.08
C ILE A 185 12.34 -1.14 13.53
N GLU A 186 11.35 -1.41 12.69
CA GLU A 186 10.33 -2.40 12.97
C GLU A 186 10.42 -3.55 11.98
N ILE A 187 10.44 -4.79 12.50
CA ILE A 187 10.28 -6.02 11.73
C ILE A 187 8.80 -6.37 11.68
N MET A 188 8.23 -6.38 10.50
CA MET A 188 6.85 -6.72 10.23
C MET A 188 6.72 -8.21 9.94
N LYS A 189 6.15 -8.98 10.89
CA LYS A 189 5.93 -10.43 10.77
C LYS A 189 4.62 -10.75 10.01
N PRO A 190 4.57 -11.87 9.28
CA PRO A 190 3.34 -12.30 8.58
C PRO A 190 2.14 -12.56 9.50
N ASP A 191 2.39 -12.97 10.73
CA ASP A 191 1.37 -13.31 11.73
C ASP A 191 0.70 -12.11 12.41
N GLY A 192 1.08 -10.90 12.01
CA GLY A 192 0.54 -9.65 12.55
C GLY A 192 1.39 -9.00 13.64
N ARG A 193 2.42 -9.68 14.17
CA ARG A 193 3.34 -9.07 15.13
C ARG A 193 4.21 -8.03 14.43
N ASN A 194 4.53 -6.97 15.15
CA ASN A 194 5.55 -5.99 14.79
C ASN A 194 6.57 -5.99 15.91
N ILE A 195 7.85 -6.13 15.56
CA ILE A 195 8.94 -6.25 16.53
C ILE A 195 9.87 -5.06 16.33
N GLU A 196 9.99 -4.22 17.35
CA GLU A 196 11.00 -3.16 17.35
C GLU A 196 12.38 -3.76 17.62
N VAL A 197 13.37 -3.34 16.84
CA VAL A 197 14.75 -3.77 16.99
C VAL A 197 15.68 -2.62 16.64
N THR A 198 16.80 -2.52 17.35
CA THR A 198 17.88 -1.60 17.02
C THR A 198 18.83 -2.27 16.05
N VAL A 199 19.19 -1.59 14.96
CA VAL A 199 20.17 -2.06 13.99
C VAL A 199 21.55 -2.10 14.66
N GLY A 200 22.07 -3.30 14.90
CA GLY A 200 23.35 -3.49 15.60
C GLY A 200 24.55 -3.24 14.71
N LYS A 201 24.62 -3.94 13.58
CA LYS A 201 25.76 -3.94 12.67
C LYS A 201 25.26 -3.99 11.22
N ILE A 202 25.95 -3.30 10.33
CA ILE A 202 25.72 -3.34 8.89
C ILE A 202 27.04 -3.75 8.22
N VAL A 203 27.00 -4.77 7.35
CA VAL A 203 28.16 -5.29 6.63
C VAL A 203 27.82 -5.38 5.14
N ASN A 204 28.73 -4.97 4.26
CA ASN A 204 28.57 -5.12 2.82
C ASN A 204 28.93 -6.53 2.33
N GLU A 205 28.76 -6.78 1.03
CA GLU A 205 29.09 -8.09 0.44
C GLU A 205 30.58 -8.45 0.50
N ALA A 206 31.49 -7.48 0.68
CA ALA A 206 32.92 -7.71 0.86
C ALA A 206 33.30 -8.05 2.31
N GLY A 207 32.33 -8.02 3.24
CA GLY A 207 32.57 -8.25 4.66
C GLY A 207 33.01 -7.00 5.44
N GLU A 208 32.93 -5.82 4.84
CA GLU A 208 33.31 -4.56 5.47
C GLU A 208 32.14 -3.95 6.23
N GLU A 209 32.43 -3.46 7.44
CA GLU A 209 31.45 -2.77 8.26
C GLU A 209 31.13 -1.37 7.72
N GLN A 210 29.86 -0.99 7.80
CA GLN A 210 29.36 0.31 7.36
C GLN A 210 28.49 0.94 8.46
N GLU A 211 28.52 2.26 8.57
CA GLU A 211 27.68 3.00 9.52
C GLU A 211 26.23 3.12 9.03
N SER A 212 25.99 2.98 7.73
CA SER A 212 24.66 3.13 7.14
C SER A 212 24.50 2.32 5.87
N ALA A 213 23.24 2.13 5.46
CA ALA A 213 22.82 1.54 4.20
C ALA A 213 22.34 2.67 3.25
N PRO A 214 23.22 3.31 2.46
CA PRO A 214 22.88 4.54 1.76
C PRO A 214 22.24 4.33 0.38
N HIS A 215 22.46 3.18 -0.27
CA HIS A 215 22.13 2.99 -1.69
C HIS A 215 20.98 2.01 -1.90
N PRO A 216 19.88 2.43 -2.60
CA PRO A 216 18.79 1.53 -2.95
C PRO A 216 19.27 0.30 -3.74
N LYS A 217 18.70 -0.87 -3.40
CA LYS A 217 19.06 -2.19 -3.94
C LYS A 217 20.46 -2.70 -3.56
N GLN A 218 21.17 -2.02 -2.68
CA GLN A 218 22.39 -2.56 -2.12
C GLN A 218 22.08 -3.85 -1.35
N VAL A 219 22.88 -4.87 -1.55
CA VAL A 219 22.84 -6.09 -0.75
C VAL A 219 23.74 -5.88 0.47
N LEU A 220 23.15 -6.06 1.63
CA LEU A 220 23.81 -5.88 2.92
C LEU A 220 23.47 -7.04 3.85
N TYR A 221 24.27 -7.19 4.87
CA TYR A 221 24.03 -8.11 5.98
C TYR A 221 23.91 -7.29 7.25
N ILE A 222 22.85 -7.48 8.01
CA ILE A 222 22.56 -6.67 9.20
C ILE A 222 22.28 -7.53 10.42
N ASP A 223 22.69 -7.03 11.57
CA ASP A 223 22.34 -7.63 12.86
C ASP A 223 20.98 -7.10 13.33
N LEU A 224 20.05 -8.02 13.56
CA LEU A 224 18.71 -7.79 14.06
C LEU A 224 18.43 -8.59 15.34
N ALA A 225 19.47 -8.87 16.13
CA ALA A 225 19.37 -9.60 17.40
C ALA A 225 18.65 -10.95 17.31
N GLY A 226 18.75 -11.66 16.18
CA GLY A 226 18.10 -12.96 15.98
C GLY A 226 16.58 -12.92 15.89
N GLN A 227 15.95 -11.77 15.67
CA GLN A 227 14.48 -11.61 15.72
C GLN A 227 13.80 -11.68 14.36
N ALA A 228 14.55 -11.73 13.26
CA ALA A 228 14.00 -11.75 11.91
C ALA A 228 13.89 -13.18 11.36
N ASP A 229 12.99 -13.34 10.41
CA ASP A 229 12.87 -14.52 9.56
C ASP A 229 12.96 -14.10 8.10
N LYS A 230 13.28 -15.07 7.24
CA LYS A 230 13.28 -14.85 5.79
C LYS A 230 11.91 -14.37 5.31
N TYR A 231 11.90 -13.35 4.47
CA TYR A 231 10.75 -12.62 3.92
C TYR A 231 10.05 -11.65 4.88
N ASP A 232 10.52 -11.49 6.10
CA ASP A 232 10.07 -10.37 6.92
C ASP A 232 10.38 -9.04 6.22
N ILE A 233 9.54 -8.06 6.47
CA ILE A 233 9.74 -6.70 5.96
C ILE A 233 10.22 -5.81 7.10
N ILE A 234 11.24 -5.02 6.81
CA ILE A 234 11.68 -3.98 7.74
C ILE A 234 11.19 -2.61 7.29
N ARG A 235 10.75 -1.83 8.27
CA ARG A 235 10.20 -0.49 8.07
C ARG A 235 10.58 0.43 9.23
N ARG A 236 10.48 1.72 9.01
CA ARG A 236 10.71 2.76 10.04
C ARG A 236 9.53 3.70 10.08
N LYS A 237 9.07 4.04 11.27
CA LYS A 237 8.06 5.08 11.49
C LYS A 237 8.66 6.46 11.17
N GLU A 238 7.91 7.29 10.45
CA GLU A 238 8.32 8.66 10.10
C GLU A 238 8.06 9.65 11.26
#